data_cabbc8447989a5b5a02781d9c09930ab
#
_entry.id   cabbc8447989a5b5a02781d9c09930ab
#
_cell.length_a   1.000
_cell.length_b   1.000
_cell.length_c   1.000
_cell.angle_alpha   90.00
_cell.angle_beta   90.00
_cell.angle_gamma   90.00
#
_symmetry.space_group_name_H-M   'P 1'
#
loop_
_entity.id
_entity.type
_entity.pdbx_description
1 polymer ?
#
loop_
_entity_poly.entity_id
_entity_poly.type
_entity_poly.pdbx_seq_one_letter_code
_entity_poly.pdbx_strand_id
1 'polypeptide(L)'
;MTKSEVVNEISKKTGVDKAEALKCVEAFMEVVKESLTNEENVYLRGFGSFILKKRAQKTARNISKNTTIIVPEHNIPAFKPAKTFAVNVKK
;
A
#
# COMPACT_ATOMS: atom_id res chain seq x y z
N MET A 1 9.44 -9.93 5.27
CA MET A 1 10.16 -9.87 3.97
C MET A 1 10.44 -8.41 3.61
N THR A 2 11.68 -8.10 3.28
CA THR A 2 12.08 -6.74 2.91
C THR A 2 12.03 -6.57 1.38
N LYS A 3 12.22 -5.33 0.92
CA LYS A 3 12.28 -5.05 -0.52
C LYS A 3 13.39 -5.87 -1.19
N SER A 4 14.55 -5.97 -0.57
CA SER A 4 15.67 -6.76 -1.10
C SER A 4 15.31 -8.23 -1.26
N GLU A 5 14.63 -8.79 -0.28
CA GLU A 5 14.20 -10.19 -0.33
C GLU A 5 13.15 -10.41 -1.41
N VAL A 6 12.23 -9.47 -1.58
CA VAL A 6 11.23 -9.53 -2.66
C VAL A 6 11.92 -9.52 -4.02
N VAL A 7 12.89 -8.63 -4.21
CA VAL A 7 13.65 -8.54 -5.46
C VAL A 7 14.39 -9.86 -5.75
N ASN A 8 15.01 -10.46 -4.72
CA ASN A 8 15.68 -11.75 -4.87
C ASN A 8 14.72 -12.85 -5.32
N GLU A 9 13.55 -12.92 -4.71
CA GLU A 9 12.55 -13.92 -5.06
C GLU A 9 12.01 -13.72 -6.48
N ILE A 10 11.80 -12.49 -6.89
CA ILE A 10 11.35 -12.18 -8.26
C ILE A 10 12.43 -12.61 -9.26
N SER A 11 13.68 -12.31 -8.97
CA SER A 11 14.81 -12.70 -9.84
C SER A 11 14.87 -14.22 -10.00
N LYS A 12 14.70 -14.97 -8.91
CA LYS A 12 14.69 -16.42 -8.94
C LYS A 12 13.54 -17.00 -9.75
N LYS A 13 12.33 -16.41 -9.61
CA LYS A 13 11.14 -16.91 -10.29
C LYS A 13 11.11 -16.60 -11.77
N THR A 14 11.65 -15.46 -12.17
CA THR A 14 11.53 -14.98 -13.56
C THR A 14 12.80 -15.14 -14.36
N GLY A 15 13.95 -15.34 -13.71
CA GLY A 15 15.24 -15.32 -14.36
C GLY A 15 15.71 -13.93 -14.75
N VAL A 16 14.98 -12.91 -14.34
CA VAL A 16 15.34 -11.50 -14.60
C VAL A 16 16.47 -11.11 -13.65
N ASP A 17 17.44 -10.36 -14.16
CA ASP A 17 18.54 -9.84 -13.37
C ASP A 17 18.04 -9.01 -12.18
N LYS A 18 18.73 -9.12 -11.04
CA LYS A 18 18.32 -8.42 -9.81
C LYS A 18 18.22 -6.91 -9.99
N ALA A 19 19.12 -6.30 -10.75
CA ALA A 19 19.08 -4.87 -11.01
C ALA A 19 17.81 -4.48 -11.77
N GLU A 20 17.42 -5.28 -12.75
CA GLU A 20 16.18 -5.06 -13.51
C GLU A 20 14.95 -5.31 -12.65
N ALA A 21 14.96 -6.36 -11.84
CA ALA A 21 13.88 -6.67 -10.91
C ALA A 21 13.68 -5.53 -9.92
N LEU A 22 14.77 -4.97 -9.40
CA LEU A 22 14.72 -3.84 -8.48
C LEU A 22 14.06 -2.62 -9.13
N LYS A 23 14.45 -2.32 -10.35
CA LYS A 23 13.85 -1.21 -11.11
C LYS A 23 12.35 -1.38 -11.26
N CYS A 24 11.91 -2.60 -11.59
CA CYS A 24 10.49 -2.90 -11.76
C CYS A 24 9.72 -2.76 -10.46
N VAL A 25 10.28 -3.25 -9.36
CA VAL A 25 9.63 -3.15 -8.04
C VAL A 25 9.51 -1.69 -7.61
N GLU A 26 10.58 -0.92 -7.79
CA GLU A 26 10.56 0.50 -7.44
C GLU A 26 9.59 1.29 -8.31
N ALA A 27 9.58 1.02 -9.60
CA ALA A 27 8.65 1.66 -10.54
C ALA A 27 7.20 1.32 -10.19
N PHE A 28 6.92 0.07 -9.82
CA PHE A 28 5.60 -0.36 -9.41
C PHE A 28 5.11 0.44 -8.20
N MET A 29 5.98 0.58 -7.18
CA MET A 29 5.62 1.35 -5.98
C MET A 29 5.38 2.82 -6.31
N GLU A 30 6.20 3.40 -7.19
CA GLU A 30 6.02 4.79 -7.62
C GLU A 30 4.70 5.00 -8.37
N VAL A 31 4.35 4.09 -9.27
CA VAL A 31 3.10 4.15 -10.02
C VAL A 31 1.90 4.08 -9.06
N VAL A 32 1.95 3.18 -8.07
CA VAL A 32 0.87 3.06 -7.07
C VAL A 32 0.75 4.34 -6.26
N LYS A 33 1.87 4.90 -5.80
CA LYS A 33 1.87 6.14 -5.03
C LYS A 33 1.28 7.30 -5.83
N GLU A 34 1.70 7.44 -7.08
CA GLU A 34 1.21 8.51 -7.95
C GLU A 34 -0.28 8.38 -8.24
N SER A 35 -0.73 7.15 -8.49
CA SER A 35 -2.14 6.88 -8.75
C SER A 35 -3.01 7.27 -7.57
N LEU A 36 -2.62 6.84 -6.37
CA LEU A 36 -3.36 7.16 -5.15
C LEU A 36 -3.30 8.66 -4.81
N THR A 37 -2.18 9.31 -5.11
CA THR A 37 -2.04 10.75 -4.91
C THR A 37 -3.02 11.51 -5.81
N ASN A 38 -3.29 10.97 -6.99
CA ASN A 38 -4.26 11.53 -7.95
C ASN A 38 -5.68 11.01 -7.72
N GLU A 39 -5.92 10.39 -6.58
CA GLU A 39 -7.23 9.86 -6.18
C GLU A 39 -7.74 8.75 -7.11
N GLU A 40 -6.82 7.99 -7.69
CA GLU A 40 -7.15 6.83 -8.52
C GLU A 40 -6.76 5.55 -7.80
N ASN A 41 -7.73 4.65 -7.63
CA ASN A 41 -7.45 3.34 -7.04
C ASN A 41 -6.74 2.44 -8.04
N VAL A 42 -5.93 1.50 -7.52
CA VAL A 42 -5.21 0.55 -8.36
C VAL A 42 -5.78 -0.84 -8.11
N TYR A 43 -6.31 -1.47 -9.15
CA TYR A 43 -6.92 -2.79 -9.05
C TYR A 43 -6.03 -3.84 -9.69
N LEU A 44 -5.64 -4.84 -8.91
CA LEU A 44 -4.78 -5.93 -9.38
C LEU A 44 -5.55 -7.24 -9.28
N ARG A 45 -6.02 -7.71 -10.41
CA ARG A 45 -6.85 -8.91 -10.50
C ARG A 45 -6.18 -10.12 -9.85
N GLY A 46 -6.91 -10.79 -8.96
CA GLY A 46 -6.41 -11.97 -8.27
C GLY A 46 -5.51 -11.70 -7.09
N PHE A 47 -5.09 -10.46 -6.90
CA PHE A 47 -4.22 -10.08 -5.79
C PHE A 47 -4.95 -9.18 -4.80
N GLY A 48 -5.45 -8.05 -5.27
CA GLY A 48 -6.16 -7.11 -4.42
C GLY A 48 -6.18 -5.73 -5.03
N SER A 49 -6.53 -4.75 -4.22
CA SER A 49 -6.64 -3.36 -4.67
C SER A 49 -5.97 -2.42 -3.69
N PHE A 50 -5.25 -1.45 -4.23
CA PHE A 50 -4.78 -0.31 -3.44
C PHE A 50 -5.83 0.77 -3.58
N ILE A 51 -6.45 1.14 -2.46
CA ILE A 51 -7.57 2.07 -2.44
C ILE A 51 -7.31 3.20 -1.47
N LEU A 52 -8.10 4.26 -1.62
CA LEU A 52 -8.10 5.35 -0.67
C LEU A 52 -9.27 5.13 0.27
N LYS A 53 -8.97 5.16 1.57
CA LYS A 53 -9.99 5.14 2.62
C LYS A 53 -10.14 6.54 3.18
N LYS A 54 -11.37 6.97 3.28
CA LYS A 54 -11.67 8.26 3.86
C LYS A 54 -11.70 8.15 5.37
N ARG A 55 -10.86 8.91 6.04
CA ARG A 55 -10.87 9.03 7.49
C ARG A 55 -11.71 10.24 7.88
N ALA A 56 -12.73 10.00 8.69
CA ALA A 56 -13.57 11.06 9.20
C ALA A 56 -12.76 11.98 10.12
N GLN A 57 -13.21 13.22 10.23
CA GLN A 57 -12.64 14.18 11.14
C GLN A 57 -12.69 13.65 12.57
N LYS A 58 -11.57 13.74 13.26
CA LYS A 58 -11.46 13.29 14.65
C LYS A 58 -11.00 14.43 15.54
N THR A 59 -11.50 14.42 16.78
CA THR A 59 -11.03 15.31 17.81
C THR A 59 -10.10 14.52 18.74
N ALA A 60 -8.85 14.95 18.84
CA ALA A 60 -7.88 14.34 19.72
C ALA A 60 -7.48 15.33 20.81
N ARG A 61 -7.31 14.81 22.03
CA ARG A 61 -6.91 15.63 23.17
C ARG A 61 -5.41 15.48 23.42
N ASN A 62 -4.71 16.60 23.46
CA ASN A 62 -3.31 16.60 23.82
C ASN A 62 -3.20 16.67 25.35
N ILE A 63 -2.83 15.57 25.96
CA ILE A 63 -2.78 15.43 27.42
C ILE A 63 -1.73 16.35 28.05
N SER A 64 -0.57 16.48 27.43
CA SER A 64 0.51 17.30 27.99
C SER A 64 0.22 18.78 27.99
N LYS A 65 -0.49 19.29 27.01
CA LYS A 65 -0.86 20.69 26.92
C LYS A 65 -2.31 20.97 27.26
N ASN A 66 -3.07 19.92 27.53
CA ASN A 66 -4.49 20.00 27.84
C ASN A 66 -5.27 20.78 26.78
N THR A 67 -4.89 20.62 25.52
CA THR A 67 -5.55 21.25 24.40
C THR A 67 -6.21 20.19 23.50
N THR A 68 -7.23 20.62 22.79
CA THR A 68 -7.94 19.75 21.85
C THR A 68 -7.38 19.98 20.45
N ILE A 69 -7.02 18.89 19.78
CA ILE A 69 -6.52 18.93 18.40
C ILE A 69 -7.59 18.31 17.50
N ILE A 70 -7.93 19.02 16.45
CA ILE A 70 -8.87 18.53 15.45
C ILE A 70 -8.07 17.97 14.28
N VAL A 71 -8.24 16.67 14.00
CA VAL A 71 -7.65 16.02 12.84
C VAL A 71 -8.67 16.08 11.72
N PRO A 72 -8.40 16.83 10.63
CA PRO A 72 -9.39 16.98 9.57
C PRO A 72 -9.61 15.68 8.81
N GLU A 73 -10.74 15.62 8.12
CA GLU A 73 -11.05 14.52 7.23
C GLU A 73 -9.97 14.41 6.14
N HIS A 74 -9.50 13.20 5.88
CA HIS A 74 -8.45 12.97 4.89
C HIS A 74 -8.52 11.56 4.34
N ASN A 75 -7.89 11.36 3.19
CA ASN A 75 -7.78 10.05 2.58
C ASN A 75 -6.48 9.40 2.99
N ILE A 76 -6.53 8.10 3.28
CA ILE A 76 -5.34 7.31 3.58
C ILE A 76 -5.25 6.13 2.61
N PRO A 77 -4.06 5.74 2.20
CA PRO A 77 -3.90 4.54 1.37
C PRO A 77 -4.18 3.28 2.18
N ALA A 78 -4.81 2.30 1.54
CA ALA A 78 -5.11 1.02 2.15
C ALA A 78 -5.04 -0.07 1.10
N PHE A 79 -4.82 -1.30 1.54
CA PHE A 79 -4.81 -2.46 0.67
C PHE A 79 -5.98 -3.37 1.01
N LYS A 80 -6.80 -3.69 0.00
CA LYS A 80 -7.91 -4.63 0.15
C LYS A 80 -7.58 -5.89 -0.64
N PRO A 81 -7.31 -7.02 0.03
CA PRO A 81 -6.97 -8.24 -0.68
C PRO A 81 -8.15 -8.79 -1.47
N ALA A 82 -7.86 -9.45 -2.59
CA ALA A 82 -8.87 -10.16 -3.37
C ALA A 82 -9.39 -11.34 -2.57
N LYS A 83 -10.63 -11.76 -2.83
CA LYS A 83 -11.24 -12.90 -2.12
C LYS A 83 -10.40 -14.16 -2.21
N THR A 84 -9.89 -14.47 -3.38
CA THR A 84 -9.06 -15.65 -3.60
C THR A 84 -7.77 -15.60 -2.78
N PHE A 85 -7.17 -14.43 -2.70
CA PHE A 85 -5.98 -14.22 -1.90
C PHE A 85 -6.29 -14.33 -0.40
N ALA A 86 -7.36 -13.70 0.04
CA ALA A 86 -7.77 -13.71 1.45
C ALA A 86 -8.05 -15.14 1.93
N VAL A 87 -8.71 -15.94 1.11
CA VAL A 87 -9.01 -17.34 1.44
C VAL A 87 -7.73 -18.17 1.58
N ASN A 88 -6.74 -17.95 0.72
CA ASN A 88 -5.47 -18.67 0.78
C ASN A 88 -4.65 -18.35 2.03
N VAL A 89 -4.76 -17.14 2.52
CA VAL A 89 -4.05 -16.70 3.74
C VAL A 89 -4.77 -17.15 5.00
N LYS A 90 -6.07 -17.24 4.95
CA LYS A 90 -6.95 -17.62 6.06
C LYS A 90 -7.01 -19.13 6.23
N LYS A 91 -5.99 -19.74 6.73
CA LYS A 91 -5.95 -21.19 6.91
C LYS A 91 -6.24 -21.57 8.36
#